data_103170c09aa825cf1b660cda94f88566
#
_entry.id   103170c09aa825cf1b660cda94f88566
#
_cell.length_a   1.000
_cell.length_b   1.000
_cell.length_c   1.000
_cell.angle_alpha   90.00
_cell.angle_beta   90.00
_cell.angle_gamma   90.00
#
_symmetry.space_group_name_H-M   'P 1'
#
loop_
_entity.id
_entity.type
_entity.pdbx_description
1 polymer ?
#
loop_
_entity_poly.entity_id
_entity_poly.type
_entity_poly.pdbx_seq_one_letter_code
_entity_poly.pdbx_strand_id
1 'polypeptide(L)'
;MKKMKIITSLLLGLTVAFSMGDFTKPHPVEAEVTYTLTNATPINEIFPDPNLAKVVADWLKQPSVTSAVTQSQLNTVKALHFTSAGVQSLEGVQYLKNLTQLFGYGNQVSDLTPLSNLTQLETLYIPKNRLSDLTPIANLSKLTTLDVEFNNVQTIDQLMNLTNLIELNISANPVSDISVVKNMTQLEFLTMRDCNVTDLAPVQNLSNMMMLWAGGNQITDITPLKNMSNLLGLSLFGNNITDISVVENLSSLEDFDIKANQVKDISSLAKVPNLATATLSFNHIIDISPLKNSTNLTRLALDNQTRVLDAVEVDDPLTLPAPVTDENGNRTQPTKVNHAGIYANGEVTWTGLESNYILNYEYNLPVTIGSLTTTYSGKITQALLEKPVNPVDPVDPVDPVDPVDPVDPVDPVDPVDPVDPVDPVKPIEPEEPTNPVESVPTESKVTPINSAVSVDSVPTTKSAKENTILPKAGDRGIAASLFSGIMLTITSAVLLRKRK
;
A
#
# COMPACT_ATOMS: atom_id res chain seq x y z
N MET A 1 39.62 14.06 39.00
CA MET A 1 40.55 13.33 38.12
C MET A 1 40.04 11.90 37.96
N LYS A 2 39.18 11.66 36.98
CA LYS A 2 38.69 10.31 36.61
C LYS A 2 39.62 9.75 35.54
N LYS A 3 40.28 8.64 35.87
CA LYS A 3 41.18 7.94 34.97
C LYS A 3 40.36 7.33 33.81
N MET A 4 40.58 7.85 32.61
CA MET A 4 40.12 7.27 31.36
C MET A 4 40.98 6.02 31.10
N LYS A 5 40.35 4.84 31.10
CA LYS A 5 40.99 3.61 30.65
C LYS A 5 41.07 3.66 29.14
N ILE A 6 42.26 3.85 28.61
CA ILE A 6 42.58 3.64 27.21
C ILE A 6 42.53 2.12 26.98
N ILE A 7 41.54 1.66 26.22
CA ILE A 7 41.54 0.30 25.68
C ILE A 7 42.55 0.29 24.55
N THR A 8 43.67 -0.35 24.78
CA THR A 8 44.69 -0.61 23.77
C THR A 8 44.08 -1.61 22.76
N SER A 9 43.52 -1.10 21.66
CA SER A 9 43.18 -1.94 20.54
C SER A 9 44.44 -2.45 19.89
N LEU A 10 44.50 -3.76 19.74
CA LEU A 10 45.51 -4.53 19.08
C LEU A 10 45.82 -3.90 17.71
N LEU A 11 47.09 -3.52 17.49
CA LEU A 11 47.60 -2.99 16.23
C LEU A 11 47.58 -4.08 15.17
N LEU A 12 46.45 -4.22 14.46
CA LEU A 12 46.47 -4.84 13.11
C LEU A 12 46.96 -3.74 12.16
N GLY A 13 48.05 -4.01 11.46
CA GLY A 13 48.83 -3.04 10.70
C GLY A 13 47.99 -2.21 9.72
N LEU A 14 47.67 -1.00 10.16
CA LEU A 14 47.08 0.04 9.31
C LEU A 14 48.22 0.99 8.93
N THR A 15 48.76 0.89 7.74
CA THR A 15 49.67 1.89 7.16
C THR A 15 48.86 2.91 6.40
N VAL A 16 48.53 4.04 7.05
CA VAL A 16 47.97 5.20 6.38
C VAL A 16 49.10 6.18 6.11
N ALA A 17 49.47 6.35 4.84
CA ALA A 17 50.37 7.42 4.41
C ALA A 17 49.57 8.67 4.06
N PHE A 18 49.66 9.73 4.87
CA PHE A 18 49.15 11.05 4.49
C PHE A 18 50.21 11.79 3.68
N SER A 19 49.90 12.15 2.42
CA SER A 19 50.64 13.16 1.70
C SER A 19 49.71 14.35 1.43
N MET A 20 50.06 15.54 1.94
CA MET A 20 49.48 16.81 1.52
C MET A 20 50.05 17.18 0.15
N GLY A 21 49.16 17.32 -0.85
CA GLY A 21 49.61 17.82 -2.15
C GLY A 21 48.45 18.01 -3.15
N ASP A 22 48.34 19.23 -3.63
CA ASP A 22 47.75 19.77 -4.84
C ASP A 22 46.36 19.27 -5.32
N PHE A 23 45.39 20.18 -5.33
CA PHE A 23 44.02 20.07 -5.81
C PHE A 23 43.81 19.91 -7.32
N THR A 24 44.82 19.50 -8.08
CA THR A 24 44.72 19.34 -9.55
C THR A 24 44.93 17.90 -10.06
N LYS A 25 44.94 16.91 -9.18
CA LYS A 25 45.07 15.49 -9.58
C LYS A 25 43.78 14.74 -9.31
N PRO A 26 43.42 13.71 -10.13
CA PRO A 26 42.27 12.85 -9.86
C PRO A 26 42.40 12.30 -8.44
N HIS A 27 41.26 12.24 -7.72
CA HIS A 27 41.21 11.71 -6.37
C HIS A 27 41.96 10.38 -6.31
N PRO A 28 42.88 10.19 -5.34
CA PRO A 28 43.49 8.89 -5.15
C PRO A 28 42.36 7.89 -4.86
N VAL A 29 42.36 6.80 -5.58
CA VAL A 29 41.55 5.62 -5.24
C VAL A 29 41.95 5.30 -3.79
N GLU A 30 41.00 5.43 -2.85
CA GLU A 30 41.24 5.02 -1.46
C GLU A 30 41.77 3.59 -1.50
N ALA A 31 42.89 3.35 -0.84
CA ALA A 31 43.48 2.03 -0.80
C ALA A 31 42.47 1.06 -0.18
N GLU A 32 42.10 0.04 -0.94
CA GLU A 32 41.15 -0.99 -0.51
C GLU A 32 41.65 -1.60 0.82
N VAL A 33 40.88 -1.36 1.90
CA VAL A 33 41.19 -1.89 3.21
C VAL A 33 40.98 -3.39 3.19
N THR A 34 42.07 -4.16 3.11
CA THR A 34 41.98 -5.63 3.07
C THR A 34 41.98 -6.19 4.50
N TYR A 35 40.83 -6.65 4.96
CA TYR A 35 40.67 -7.37 6.23
C TYR A 35 41.26 -8.80 6.09
N THR A 36 42.36 -9.12 6.76
CA THR A 36 42.98 -10.45 6.72
C THR A 36 43.60 -10.79 8.05
N LEU A 37 43.25 -11.97 8.59
CA LEU A 37 43.93 -12.51 9.77
C LEU A 37 45.36 -12.96 9.40
N THR A 38 46.32 -12.48 10.14
CA THR A 38 47.76 -12.92 10.00
C THR A 38 48.04 -14.18 10.82
N ASN A 39 47.28 -14.38 11.92
CA ASN A 39 47.38 -15.52 12.82
C ASN A 39 46.02 -16.15 13.07
N ALA A 40 46.02 -17.38 13.61
CA ALA A 40 44.82 -17.97 14.13
C ALA A 40 44.30 -17.15 15.33
N THR A 41 43.06 -16.71 15.27
CA THR A 41 42.43 -15.79 16.23
C THR A 41 41.16 -16.40 16.79
N PRO A 42 40.85 -16.28 18.09
CA PRO A 42 39.60 -16.74 18.66
C PRO A 42 38.37 -16.12 17.96
N ILE A 43 37.33 -16.93 17.71
CA ILE A 43 36.13 -16.50 16.98
C ILE A 43 35.47 -15.28 17.65
N ASN A 44 35.36 -15.29 19.00
CA ASN A 44 34.76 -14.18 19.78
C ASN A 44 35.60 -12.88 19.78
N GLU A 45 36.86 -12.95 19.36
CA GLU A 45 37.68 -11.74 19.14
C GLU A 45 37.48 -11.18 17.73
N ILE A 46 37.18 -12.03 16.77
CA ILE A 46 36.87 -11.66 15.35
C ILE A 46 35.43 -11.12 15.26
N PHE A 47 34.50 -11.82 15.92
CA PHE A 47 33.08 -11.51 15.94
C PHE A 47 32.65 -11.13 17.36
N PRO A 48 32.65 -9.83 17.71
CA PRO A 48 32.34 -9.36 19.06
C PRO A 48 30.90 -9.60 19.50
N ASP A 49 29.96 -9.72 18.54
CA ASP A 49 28.57 -10.10 18.85
C ASP A 49 28.55 -11.59 19.26
N PRO A 50 28.09 -11.94 20.48
CA PRO A 50 28.19 -13.30 21.00
C PRO A 50 27.27 -14.28 20.23
N ASN A 51 26.16 -13.78 19.68
CA ASN A 51 25.25 -14.58 18.89
C ASN A 51 25.83 -14.88 17.51
N LEU A 52 26.43 -13.86 16.88
CA LEU A 52 27.12 -14.02 15.60
C LEU A 52 28.36 -14.93 15.75
N ALA A 53 29.15 -14.74 16.81
CA ALA A 53 30.30 -15.63 17.12
C ALA A 53 29.85 -17.08 17.23
N LYS A 54 28.74 -17.35 17.92
CA LYS A 54 28.19 -18.71 18.04
C LYS A 54 27.77 -19.26 16.68
N VAL A 55 27.06 -18.48 15.86
CA VAL A 55 26.64 -18.88 14.50
C VAL A 55 27.86 -19.27 13.66
N VAL A 56 28.93 -18.47 13.71
CA VAL A 56 30.16 -18.75 12.96
C VAL A 56 30.89 -19.98 13.51
N ALA A 57 30.94 -20.14 14.84
CA ALA A 57 31.54 -21.35 15.47
C ALA A 57 30.80 -22.62 15.05
N ASP A 58 29.48 -22.61 15.09
CA ASP A 58 28.62 -23.73 14.68
C ASP A 58 28.82 -24.04 13.18
N TRP A 59 28.90 -23.00 12.34
CA TRP A 59 29.13 -23.17 10.90
C TRP A 59 30.49 -23.80 10.60
N LEU A 60 31.56 -23.32 11.30
CA LEU A 60 32.93 -23.84 11.17
C LEU A 60 33.12 -25.15 11.95
N LYS A 61 32.07 -25.69 12.59
CA LYS A 61 32.12 -26.88 13.45
C LYS A 61 33.19 -26.80 14.55
N GLN A 62 33.34 -25.63 15.13
CA GLN A 62 34.26 -25.38 16.25
C GLN A 62 33.58 -25.71 17.58
N PRO A 63 34.29 -26.28 18.57
CA PRO A 63 33.72 -26.66 19.85
C PRO A 63 33.31 -25.48 20.72
N SER A 64 33.85 -24.29 20.47
CA SER A 64 33.62 -23.08 21.28
C SER A 64 33.88 -21.83 20.46
N VAL A 65 33.23 -20.72 20.85
CA VAL A 65 33.55 -19.39 20.35
C VAL A 65 34.99 -18.90 20.72
N THR A 66 35.64 -19.53 21.70
CA THR A 66 37.02 -19.28 22.02
C THR A 66 38.01 -20.10 21.20
N SER A 67 37.55 -20.96 20.31
CA SER A 67 38.38 -21.68 19.36
C SER A 67 39.03 -20.71 18.37
N ALA A 68 40.36 -20.82 18.22
CA ALA A 68 41.08 -20.01 17.24
C ALA A 68 40.87 -20.55 15.82
N VAL A 69 40.61 -19.64 14.88
CA VAL A 69 40.43 -19.96 13.47
C VAL A 69 41.35 -19.13 12.60
N THR A 70 41.68 -19.69 11.43
CA THR A 70 42.57 -19.03 10.46
C THR A 70 41.71 -18.36 9.35
N GLN A 71 42.32 -17.41 8.62
CA GLN A 71 41.71 -16.81 7.44
C GLN A 71 41.28 -17.86 6.42
N SER A 72 42.05 -18.93 6.24
CA SER A 72 41.70 -20.01 5.33
C SER A 72 40.38 -20.71 5.71
N GLN A 73 40.13 -20.91 7.02
CA GLN A 73 38.88 -21.46 7.52
C GLN A 73 37.72 -20.45 7.29
N LEU A 74 37.91 -19.16 7.56
CA LEU A 74 36.90 -18.13 7.31
C LEU A 74 36.56 -18.02 5.82
N ASN A 75 37.54 -18.19 4.93
CA ASN A 75 37.34 -18.19 3.47
C ASN A 75 36.49 -19.37 2.98
N THR A 76 36.24 -20.40 3.79
CA THR A 76 35.32 -21.49 3.42
C THR A 76 33.85 -21.10 3.56
N VAL A 77 33.56 -20.02 4.32
CA VAL A 77 32.18 -19.52 4.54
C VAL A 77 31.73 -18.77 3.29
N LYS A 78 30.82 -19.38 2.52
CA LYS A 78 30.21 -18.80 1.33
C LYS A 78 28.80 -18.30 1.58
N ALA A 79 28.11 -18.88 2.56
CA ALA A 79 26.78 -18.49 2.99
C ALA A 79 26.74 -18.40 4.51
N LEU A 80 26.17 -17.34 5.04
CA LEU A 80 26.00 -17.11 6.46
C LEU A 80 24.51 -16.95 6.79
N HIS A 81 24.01 -17.81 7.69
CA HIS A 81 22.60 -17.81 8.10
C HIS A 81 22.52 -17.58 9.60
N PHE A 82 21.88 -16.50 10.03
CA PHE A 82 21.64 -16.14 11.43
C PHE A 82 20.20 -15.66 11.70
N THR A 83 19.26 -16.27 11.03
CA THR A 83 17.82 -15.96 11.16
C THR A 83 17.38 -16.05 12.62
N SER A 84 16.78 -14.97 13.14
CA SER A 84 16.24 -14.85 14.51
C SER A 84 17.24 -15.27 15.61
N ALA A 85 18.53 -15.06 15.38
CA ALA A 85 19.60 -15.41 16.31
C ALA A 85 19.83 -14.36 17.40
N GLY A 86 19.21 -13.18 17.30
CA GLY A 86 19.40 -12.05 18.23
C GLY A 86 20.68 -11.27 17.98
N VAL A 87 21.24 -11.36 16.75
CA VAL A 87 22.45 -10.62 16.33
C VAL A 87 22.15 -9.13 16.29
N GLN A 88 23.07 -8.32 16.85
CA GLN A 88 22.99 -6.87 16.89
C GLN A 88 24.08 -6.21 16.03
N SER A 89 25.24 -6.85 15.85
CA SER A 89 26.37 -6.33 15.08
C SER A 89 26.90 -7.37 14.10
N LEU A 90 27.21 -6.90 12.87
CA LEU A 90 27.90 -7.68 11.84
C LEU A 90 29.43 -7.55 11.92
N GLU A 91 29.98 -6.88 12.96
CA GLU A 91 31.45 -6.75 13.08
C GLU A 91 32.12 -8.12 13.04
N GLY A 92 33.16 -8.23 12.24
CA GLY A 92 33.86 -9.51 11.93
C GLY A 92 33.46 -10.13 10.60
N VAL A 93 32.27 -9.83 10.05
CA VAL A 93 31.83 -10.41 8.76
C VAL A 93 32.73 -9.99 7.59
N GLN A 94 33.41 -8.84 7.68
CA GLN A 94 34.40 -8.36 6.69
C GLN A 94 35.56 -9.33 6.47
N TYR A 95 35.82 -10.26 7.39
CA TYR A 95 36.83 -11.31 7.24
C TYR A 95 36.35 -12.52 6.42
N LEU A 96 35.03 -12.61 6.13
CA LEU A 96 34.43 -13.68 5.31
C LEU A 96 34.53 -13.36 3.81
N LYS A 97 35.74 -13.23 3.29
CA LYS A 97 36.03 -12.70 1.93
C LYS A 97 35.32 -13.39 0.78
N ASN A 98 34.99 -14.66 0.93
CA ASN A 98 34.31 -15.46 -0.10
C ASN A 98 32.79 -15.54 0.15
N LEU A 99 32.23 -14.71 1.01
CA LEU A 99 30.80 -14.67 1.27
C LEU A 99 30.05 -14.21 0.02
N THR A 100 29.13 -15.05 -0.44
CA THR A 100 28.26 -14.75 -1.57
C THR A 100 26.81 -14.57 -1.13
N GLN A 101 26.42 -15.12 0.04
CA GLN A 101 25.04 -15.06 0.52
C GLN A 101 24.99 -14.77 2.02
N LEU A 102 24.15 -13.83 2.42
CA LEU A 102 23.90 -13.50 3.83
C LEU A 102 22.40 -13.48 4.11
N PHE A 103 21.98 -14.29 5.10
CA PHE A 103 20.58 -14.42 5.51
C PHE A 103 20.46 -14.08 7.00
N GLY A 104 19.89 -12.91 7.29
CA GLY A 104 19.82 -12.33 8.64
C GLY A 104 18.42 -11.89 9.07
N TYR A 105 17.36 -12.56 8.63
CA TYR A 105 15.98 -12.22 9.00
C TYR A 105 15.77 -12.14 10.51
N GLY A 106 15.05 -11.11 10.99
CA GLY A 106 14.53 -11.06 12.34
C GLY A 106 15.61 -10.86 13.41
N ASN A 107 16.53 -9.93 13.19
CA ASN A 107 17.60 -9.58 14.11
C ASN A 107 17.52 -8.09 14.55
N GLN A 108 18.60 -7.53 15.04
CA GLN A 108 18.67 -6.15 15.51
C GLN A 108 19.81 -5.38 14.83
N VAL A 109 20.21 -5.83 13.63
CA VAL A 109 21.29 -5.22 12.84
C VAL A 109 20.87 -3.81 12.40
N SER A 110 21.74 -2.83 12.61
CA SER A 110 21.53 -1.45 12.17
C SER A 110 22.66 -0.91 11.29
N ASP A 111 23.81 -1.58 11.27
CA ASP A 111 25.01 -1.17 10.56
C ASP A 111 25.47 -2.27 9.57
N LEU A 112 25.57 -1.90 8.30
CA LEU A 112 26.05 -2.75 7.20
C LEU A 112 27.51 -2.47 6.84
N THR A 113 28.20 -1.57 7.54
CA THR A 113 29.62 -1.22 7.24
C THR A 113 30.53 -2.44 7.12
N PRO A 114 30.40 -3.52 7.93
CA PRO A 114 31.20 -4.72 7.77
C PRO A 114 31.02 -5.44 6.42
N LEU A 115 29.97 -5.13 5.66
CA LEU A 115 29.73 -5.73 4.34
C LEU A 115 30.42 -4.97 3.18
N SER A 116 30.89 -3.73 3.42
CA SER A 116 31.26 -2.77 2.36
C SER A 116 32.31 -3.29 1.35
N ASN A 117 33.20 -4.18 1.79
CA ASN A 117 34.25 -4.75 0.95
C ASN A 117 33.97 -6.20 0.50
N LEU A 118 32.78 -6.73 0.77
CA LEU A 118 32.40 -8.08 0.36
C LEU A 118 31.88 -8.10 -1.09
N THR A 119 32.72 -7.70 -2.04
CA THR A 119 32.38 -7.52 -3.46
C THR A 119 31.93 -8.81 -4.18
N GLN A 120 32.02 -9.97 -3.51
CA GLN A 120 31.51 -11.24 -4.01
C GLN A 120 30.08 -11.52 -3.59
N LEU A 121 29.43 -10.64 -2.76
CA LEU A 121 28.10 -10.84 -2.25
C LEU A 121 27.08 -10.72 -3.40
N GLU A 122 26.29 -11.75 -3.56
CA GLU A 122 25.25 -11.91 -4.60
C GLU A 122 23.83 -11.82 -4.00
N THR A 123 23.67 -12.27 -2.75
CA THR A 123 22.40 -12.25 -2.03
C THR A 123 22.57 -11.60 -0.66
N LEU A 124 21.80 -10.56 -0.40
CA LEU A 124 21.61 -9.97 0.92
C LEU A 124 20.12 -10.01 1.31
N TYR A 125 19.79 -10.93 2.23
CA TYR A 125 18.47 -11.12 2.76
C TYR A 125 18.46 -10.79 4.27
N ILE A 126 18.00 -9.57 4.62
CA ILE A 126 18.12 -9.04 5.98
C ILE A 126 16.84 -8.29 6.43
N PRO A 127 15.65 -8.85 6.18
CA PRO A 127 14.40 -8.23 6.60
C PRO A 127 14.21 -8.31 8.12
N LYS A 128 13.31 -7.46 8.63
CA LYS A 128 13.00 -7.32 10.07
C LYS A 128 14.24 -7.07 10.92
N ASN A 129 14.95 -5.99 10.58
CA ASN A 129 16.11 -5.47 11.31
C ASN A 129 15.90 -3.98 11.65
N ARG A 130 16.97 -3.23 11.87
CA ARG A 130 16.94 -1.80 12.24
C ARG A 130 17.73 -0.93 11.27
N LEU A 131 17.82 -1.35 10.00
CA LEU A 131 18.57 -0.63 8.98
C LEU A 131 17.91 0.71 8.64
N SER A 132 18.73 1.75 8.50
CA SER A 132 18.30 3.06 7.99
C SER A 132 19.23 3.59 6.90
N ASP A 133 20.44 3.04 6.76
CA ASP A 133 21.45 3.43 5.79
C ASP A 133 21.91 2.24 4.95
N LEU A 134 21.83 2.38 3.64
CA LEU A 134 22.28 1.39 2.66
C LEU A 134 23.60 1.79 1.97
N THR A 135 24.21 2.92 2.37
CA THR A 135 25.50 3.39 1.81
C THR A 135 26.59 2.33 1.82
N PRO A 136 26.74 1.50 2.88
CA PRO A 136 27.80 0.49 2.91
C PRO A 136 27.71 -0.55 1.79
N ILE A 137 26.53 -0.80 1.22
CA ILE A 137 26.35 -1.80 0.17
C ILE A 137 26.32 -1.21 -1.26
N ALA A 138 26.45 0.12 -1.38
CA ALA A 138 26.32 0.86 -2.66
C ALA A 138 27.22 0.36 -3.79
N ASN A 139 28.35 -0.24 -3.45
CA ASN A 139 29.36 -0.73 -4.42
C ASN A 139 29.37 -2.26 -4.60
N LEU A 140 28.43 -2.99 -3.97
CA LEU A 140 28.34 -4.45 -4.11
C LEU A 140 27.69 -4.84 -5.45
N SER A 141 28.33 -4.53 -6.55
CA SER A 141 27.78 -4.64 -7.91
C SER A 141 27.41 -6.05 -8.36
N LYS A 142 27.80 -7.09 -7.61
CA LYS A 142 27.40 -8.48 -7.86
C LYS A 142 26.06 -8.84 -7.22
N LEU A 143 25.48 -7.96 -6.40
CA LEU A 143 24.16 -8.21 -5.83
C LEU A 143 23.12 -8.40 -6.93
N THR A 144 22.46 -9.55 -6.88
CA THR A 144 21.30 -9.91 -7.72
C THR A 144 20.01 -9.94 -6.90
N THR A 145 20.11 -10.19 -5.60
CA THR A 145 18.97 -10.23 -4.67
C THR A 145 19.24 -9.34 -3.46
N LEU A 146 18.36 -8.38 -3.23
CA LEU A 146 18.36 -7.52 -2.05
C LEU A 146 16.98 -7.49 -1.39
N ASP A 147 16.92 -7.99 -0.16
CA ASP A 147 15.72 -7.90 0.66
C ASP A 147 16.04 -7.19 1.98
N VAL A 148 15.44 -6.00 2.14
CA VAL A 148 15.52 -5.16 3.34
C VAL A 148 14.13 -4.85 3.90
N GLU A 149 13.13 -5.70 3.64
CA GLU A 149 11.76 -5.56 4.13
C GLU A 149 11.71 -5.35 5.65
N PHE A 150 10.72 -4.59 6.15
CA PHE A 150 10.54 -4.30 7.58
C PHE A 150 11.81 -3.75 8.25
N ASN A 151 12.35 -2.68 7.70
CA ASN A 151 13.43 -1.90 8.27
C ASN A 151 13.00 -0.42 8.41
N ASN A 152 13.95 0.50 8.55
CA ASN A 152 13.69 1.94 8.69
C ASN A 152 14.38 2.77 7.58
N VAL A 153 14.51 2.18 6.40
CA VAL A 153 15.13 2.80 5.21
C VAL A 153 14.22 3.89 4.66
N GLN A 154 14.72 5.11 4.54
CA GLN A 154 13.97 6.25 4.01
C GLN A 154 14.28 6.56 2.54
N THR A 155 15.50 6.26 2.10
CA THR A 155 15.94 6.44 0.71
C THR A 155 16.72 5.23 0.23
N ILE A 156 16.63 4.96 -1.07
CA ILE A 156 17.35 3.89 -1.77
C ILE A 156 18.29 4.44 -2.85
N ASP A 157 18.57 5.75 -2.84
CA ASP A 157 19.45 6.40 -3.84
C ASP A 157 20.85 5.78 -3.88
N GLN A 158 21.33 5.27 -2.74
CA GLN A 158 22.60 4.58 -2.60
C GLN A 158 22.72 3.34 -3.51
N LEU A 159 21.57 2.76 -3.93
CA LEU A 159 21.53 1.56 -4.75
C LEU A 159 21.74 1.83 -6.25
N MET A 160 22.05 3.07 -6.65
CA MET A 160 22.13 3.51 -8.06
C MET A 160 23.11 2.68 -8.92
N ASN A 161 24.14 2.08 -8.33
CA ASN A 161 25.14 1.27 -9.01
C ASN A 161 24.79 -0.23 -9.04
N LEU A 162 23.74 -0.67 -8.34
CA LEU A 162 23.35 -2.08 -8.24
C LEU A 162 22.48 -2.48 -9.43
N THR A 163 22.97 -2.25 -10.64
CA THR A 163 22.24 -2.46 -11.90
C THR A 163 22.02 -3.94 -12.27
N ASN A 164 22.66 -4.86 -11.56
CA ASN A 164 22.51 -6.31 -11.74
C ASN A 164 21.40 -6.92 -10.87
N LEU A 165 20.68 -6.11 -10.09
CA LEU A 165 19.57 -6.60 -9.29
C LEU A 165 18.49 -7.21 -10.18
N ILE A 166 18.10 -8.44 -9.83
CA ILE A 166 17.00 -9.21 -10.40
C ILE A 166 15.80 -9.15 -9.46
N GLU A 167 16.06 -9.17 -8.15
CA GLU A 167 15.06 -9.11 -7.10
C GLU A 167 15.38 -7.99 -6.11
N LEU A 168 14.40 -7.10 -5.88
CA LEU A 168 14.47 -6.02 -4.89
C LEU A 168 13.20 -6.01 -4.05
N ASN A 169 13.36 -6.17 -2.73
CA ASN A 169 12.28 -6.03 -1.76
C ASN A 169 12.62 -4.92 -0.75
N ILE A 170 11.86 -3.83 -0.81
CA ILE A 170 11.96 -2.68 0.10
C ILE A 170 10.67 -2.48 0.93
N SER A 171 9.77 -3.46 0.96
CA SER A 171 8.47 -3.35 1.61
C SER A 171 8.58 -2.97 3.08
N ALA A 172 7.53 -2.33 3.60
CA ALA A 172 7.44 -1.90 5.00
C ALA A 172 8.66 -1.09 5.45
N ASN A 173 9.07 -0.16 4.59
CA ASN A 173 10.05 0.90 4.84
C ASN A 173 9.43 2.24 4.44
N PRO A 174 9.80 3.37 5.08
CA PRO A 174 9.24 4.68 4.74
C PRO A 174 9.85 5.29 3.44
N VAL A 175 10.03 4.47 2.39
CA VAL A 175 10.55 4.89 1.09
C VAL A 175 9.45 5.55 0.28
N SER A 176 9.68 6.75 -0.25
CA SER A 176 8.74 7.44 -1.15
C SER A 176 9.29 7.62 -2.56
N ASP A 177 10.60 7.82 -2.70
CA ASP A 177 11.26 8.00 -3.99
C ASP A 177 11.92 6.68 -4.43
N ILE A 178 11.49 6.19 -5.59
CA ILE A 178 12.03 5.01 -6.25
C ILE A 178 12.74 5.35 -7.57
N SER A 179 13.11 6.61 -7.77
CA SER A 179 13.70 7.09 -9.04
C SER A 179 14.96 6.31 -9.47
N VAL A 180 15.69 5.75 -8.50
CA VAL A 180 16.88 4.95 -8.74
C VAL A 180 16.60 3.64 -9.50
N VAL A 181 15.40 3.05 -9.34
CA VAL A 181 15.09 1.74 -9.97
C VAL A 181 15.05 1.81 -11.50
N LYS A 182 14.92 3.00 -12.10
CA LYS A 182 14.95 3.20 -13.57
C LYS A 182 16.22 2.62 -14.24
N ASN A 183 17.31 2.49 -13.48
CA ASN A 183 18.58 1.97 -13.96
C ASN A 183 18.73 0.45 -13.77
N MET A 184 17.83 -0.18 -13.02
CA MET A 184 17.89 -1.62 -12.68
C MET A 184 17.15 -2.45 -13.73
N THR A 185 17.59 -2.37 -14.98
CA THR A 185 16.90 -2.98 -16.14
C THR A 185 16.84 -4.51 -16.12
N GLN A 186 17.56 -5.15 -15.19
CA GLN A 186 17.53 -6.60 -14.99
C GLN A 186 16.45 -7.04 -14.00
N LEU A 187 15.74 -6.10 -13.36
CA LEU A 187 14.69 -6.44 -12.38
C LEU A 187 13.58 -7.28 -13.03
N GLU A 188 13.34 -8.43 -12.44
CA GLU A 188 12.22 -9.33 -12.71
C GLU A 188 11.18 -9.26 -11.56
N PHE A 189 11.64 -8.98 -10.33
CA PHE A 189 10.81 -8.99 -9.11
C PHE A 189 11.04 -7.70 -8.32
N LEU A 190 10.02 -6.87 -8.21
CA LEU A 190 10.04 -5.65 -7.39
C LEU A 190 8.89 -5.69 -6.38
N THR A 191 9.25 -5.63 -5.11
CA THR A 191 8.30 -5.58 -4.01
C THR A 191 8.54 -4.32 -3.18
N MET A 192 7.52 -3.48 -3.07
CA MET A 192 7.54 -2.19 -2.37
C MET A 192 6.17 -1.93 -1.70
N ARG A 193 5.67 -2.97 -0.99
CA ARG A 193 4.40 -2.87 -0.25
C ARG A 193 4.56 -2.01 0.99
N ASP A 194 3.48 -1.35 1.38
CA ASP A 194 3.42 -0.57 2.64
C ASP A 194 4.59 0.42 2.77
N CYS A 195 4.90 1.08 1.66
CA CYS A 195 5.83 2.20 1.53
C CYS A 195 5.03 3.52 1.42
N ASN A 196 5.67 4.59 0.95
CA ASN A 196 5.00 5.87 0.70
C ASN A 196 5.06 6.28 -0.79
N VAL A 197 5.11 5.29 -1.69
CA VAL A 197 5.27 5.52 -3.14
C VAL A 197 4.01 6.11 -3.74
N THR A 198 4.18 7.15 -4.56
CA THR A 198 3.09 7.79 -5.30
C THR A 198 3.28 7.70 -6.81
N ASP A 199 4.53 7.60 -7.30
CA ASP A 199 4.89 7.66 -8.71
C ASP A 199 5.54 6.36 -9.19
N LEU A 200 4.98 5.76 -10.25
CA LEU A 200 5.50 4.59 -10.93
C LEU A 200 6.30 4.91 -12.21
N ALA A 201 6.47 6.18 -12.58
CA ALA A 201 7.27 6.55 -13.76
C ALA A 201 8.68 5.89 -13.79
N PRO A 202 9.38 5.71 -12.66
CA PRO A 202 10.69 5.04 -12.66
C PRO A 202 10.68 3.59 -13.17
N VAL A 203 9.55 2.89 -13.10
CA VAL A 203 9.49 1.48 -13.55
C VAL A 203 9.15 1.33 -15.04
N GLN A 204 8.77 2.39 -15.76
CA GLN A 204 8.22 2.35 -17.13
C GLN A 204 9.07 1.60 -18.17
N ASN A 205 10.40 1.48 -17.95
CA ASN A 205 11.33 0.85 -18.88
C ASN A 205 11.83 -0.51 -18.39
N LEU A 206 11.31 -1.04 -17.28
CA LEU A 206 11.70 -2.33 -16.71
C LEU A 206 10.98 -3.47 -17.44
N SER A 207 11.32 -3.70 -18.71
CA SER A 207 10.65 -4.66 -19.60
C SER A 207 10.79 -6.13 -19.17
N ASN A 208 11.77 -6.45 -18.30
CA ASN A 208 11.98 -7.79 -17.76
C ASN A 208 11.05 -8.11 -16.57
N MET A 209 10.30 -7.11 -16.08
CA MET A 209 9.46 -7.26 -14.91
C MET A 209 8.44 -8.39 -15.09
N MET A 210 8.47 -9.33 -14.16
CA MET A 210 7.54 -10.46 -14.08
C MET A 210 6.56 -10.31 -12.93
N MET A 211 6.98 -9.71 -11.81
CA MET A 211 6.11 -9.45 -10.65
C MET A 211 6.36 -8.06 -10.09
N LEU A 212 5.30 -7.29 -9.96
CA LEU A 212 5.30 -5.98 -9.32
C LEU A 212 4.29 -5.97 -8.17
N TRP A 213 4.77 -5.83 -6.93
CA TRP A 213 3.95 -5.77 -5.75
C TRP A 213 4.13 -4.43 -5.04
N ALA A 214 3.15 -3.56 -5.22
CA ALA A 214 3.14 -2.18 -4.75
C ALA A 214 1.85 -1.84 -3.97
N GLY A 215 1.28 -2.83 -3.29
CA GLY A 215 0.10 -2.61 -2.43
C GLY A 215 0.42 -1.74 -1.21
N GLY A 216 -0.61 -1.11 -0.62
CA GLY A 216 -0.45 -0.28 0.57
C GLY A 216 0.36 1.00 0.34
N ASN A 217 0.19 1.65 -0.81
CA ASN A 217 0.86 2.89 -1.19
C ASN A 217 -0.16 4.00 -1.49
N GLN A 218 0.26 5.05 -2.18
CA GLN A 218 -0.58 6.19 -2.55
C GLN A 218 -0.62 6.40 -4.08
N ILE A 219 -0.50 5.30 -4.84
CA ILE A 219 -0.44 5.31 -6.30
C ILE A 219 -1.82 5.67 -6.86
N THR A 220 -1.84 6.56 -7.86
CA THR A 220 -3.05 6.93 -8.60
C THR A 220 -2.95 6.59 -10.08
N ASP A 221 -1.75 6.69 -10.67
CA ASP A 221 -1.47 6.46 -12.09
C ASP A 221 -0.64 5.19 -12.29
N ILE A 222 -1.15 4.27 -13.10
CA ILE A 222 -0.49 3.03 -13.48
C ILE A 222 -0.16 2.96 -14.99
N THR A 223 -0.32 4.07 -15.72
CA THR A 223 0.05 4.16 -17.14
C THR A 223 1.52 3.84 -17.43
N PRO A 224 2.49 4.04 -16.50
CA PRO A 224 3.87 3.59 -16.70
C PRO A 224 4.03 2.08 -16.96
N LEU A 225 3.03 1.26 -16.59
CA LEU A 225 3.09 -0.20 -16.76
C LEU A 225 2.80 -0.67 -18.19
N LYS A 226 2.41 0.22 -19.11
CA LYS A 226 1.91 -0.12 -20.46
C LYS A 226 2.81 -1.01 -21.32
N ASN A 227 4.12 -1.00 -21.06
CA ASN A 227 5.10 -1.77 -21.85
C ASN A 227 5.54 -3.09 -21.15
N MET A 228 4.95 -3.45 -20.02
CA MET A 228 5.33 -4.62 -19.22
C MET A 228 4.61 -5.89 -19.70
N SER A 229 4.79 -6.26 -20.97
CA SER A 229 4.13 -7.42 -21.57
C SER A 229 4.52 -8.78 -20.93
N ASN A 230 5.64 -8.83 -20.19
CA ASN A 230 6.09 -10.02 -19.47
C ASN A 230 5.51 -10.14 -18.04
N LEU A 231 4.74 -9.14 -17.60
CA LEU A 231 4.21 -9.12 -16.23
C LEU A 231 3.18 -10.23 -16.04
N LEU A 232 3.47 -11.14 -15.12
CA LEU A 232 2.62 -12.27 -14.74
C LEU A 232 1.78 -11.96 -13.51
N GLY A 233 2.34 -11.21 -12.55
CA GLY A 233 1.68 -10.82 -11.31
C GLY A 233 1.76 -9.33 -11.06
N LEU A 234 0.59 -8.72 -10.78
CA LEU A 234 0.45 -7.31 -10.43
C LEU A 234 -0.43 -7.16 -9.20
N SER A 235 0.14 -6.71 -8.08
CA SER A 235 -0.62 -6.42 -6.86
C SER A 235 -0.48 -4.94 -6.51
N LEU A 236 -1.61 -4.25 -6.52
CA LEU A 236 -1.78 -2.82 -6.27
C LEU A 236 -2.83 -2.55 -5.20
N PHE A 237 -3.12 -3.53 -4.31
CA PHE A 237 -4.14 -3.38 -3.29
C PHE A 237 -3.90 -2.14 -2.41
N GLY A 238 -4.98 -1.51 -1.91
CA GLY A 238 -4.84 -0.42 -0.95
C GLY A 238 -4.11 0.79 -1.51
N ASN A 239 -4.46 1.24 -2.71
CA ASN A 239 -3.99 2.46 -3.36
C ASN A 239 -5.17 3.41 -3.67
N ASN A 240 -4.95 4.42 -4.50
CA ASN A 240 -5.96 5.40 -4.91
C ASN A 240 -6.27 5.34 -6.41
N ILE A 241 -6.17 4.15 -7.01
CA ILE A 241 -6.29 3.95 -8.46
C ILE A 241 -7.76 3.98 -8.88
N THR A 242 -8.06 4.75 -9.93
CA THR A 242 -9.39 4.86 -10.53
C THR A 242 -9.46 4.26 -11.92
N ASP A 243 -8.36 4.35 -12.68
CA ASP A 243 -8.25 3.88 -14.07
C ASP A 243 -7.27 2.71 -14.16
N ILE A 244 -7.75 1.61 -14.71
CA ILE A 244 -6.98 0.40 -14.98
C ILE A 244 -6.94 0.06 -16.49
N SER A 245 -7.23 1.03 -17.36
CA SER A 245 -7.25 0.82 -18.82
C SER A 245 -5.94 0.25 -19.35
N VAL A 246 -4.81 0.64 -18.78
CA VAL A 246 -3.47 0.15 -19.14
C VAL A 246 -3.33 -1.37 -19.02
N VAL A 247 -4.12 -2.03 -18.19
CA VAL A 247 -4.06 -3.49 -17.96
C VAL A 247 -4.36 -4.28 -19.23
N GLU A 248 -5.09 -3.70 -20.18
CA GLU A 248 -5.33 -4.33 -21.50
C GLU A 248 -4.05 -4.66 -22.28
N ASN A 249 -2.93 -3.97 -21.96
CA ASN A 249 -1.63 -4.18 -22.61
C ASN A 249 -0.79 -5.28 -21.94
N LEU A 250 -1.19 -5.78 -20.77
CA LEU A 250 -0.47 -6.77 -19.99
C LEU A 250 -0.89 -8.18 -20.38
N SER A 251 -0.54 -8.59 -21.59
CA SER A 251 -1.03 -9.83 -22.21
C SER A 251 -0.62 -11.12 -21.49
N SER A 252 0.45 -11.08 -20.68
CA SER A 252 0.91 -12.24 -19.89
C SER A 252 0.30 -12.29 -18.48
N LEU A 253 -0.51 -11.31 -18.07
CA LEU A 253 -0.99 -11.19 -16.70
C LEU A 253 -1.87 -12.38 -16.30
N GLU A 254 -1.47 -13.08 -15.25
CA GLU A 254 -2.14 -14.25 -14.68
C GLU A 254 -2.76 -13.93 -13.29
N ASP A 255 -2.09 -13.08 -12.49
CA ASP A 255 -2.54 -12.68 -11.15
C ASP A 255 -2.68 -11.16 -11.04
N PHE A 256 -3.89 -10.69 -10.75
CA PHE A 256 -4.20 -9.28 -10.63
C PHE A 256 -4.94 -8.97 -9.32
N ASP A 257 -4.31 -8.18 -8.45
CA ASP A 257 -4.89 -7.71 -7.20
C ASP A 257 -4.98 -6.18 -7.18
N ILE A 258 -6.21 -5.67 -7.28
CA ILE A 258 -6.55 -4.24 -7.21
C ILE A 258 -7.52 -3.95 -6.05
N LYS A 259 -7.60 -4.87 -5.08
CA LYS A 259 -8.44 -4.74 -3.89
C LYS A 259 -8.24 -3.38 -3.20
N ALA A 260 -9.33 -2.82 -2.66
CA ALA A 260 -9.32 -1.57 -1.90
C ALA A 260 -8.70 -0.40 -2.69
N ASN A 261 -9.29 -0.11 -3.83
CA ASN A 261 -9.03 1.04 -4.70
C ASN A 261 -10.35 1.77 -5.04
N GLN A 262 -10.34 2.59 -6.08
CA GLN A 262 -11.50 3.40 -6.49
C GLN A 262 -11.94 3.05 -7.93
N VAL A 263 -11.68 1.83 -8.37
CA VAL A 263 -11.95 1.36 -9.75
C VAL A 263 -13.46 1.24 -9.97
N LYS A 264 -13.93 1.80 -11.09
CA LYS A 264 -15.33 1.77 -11.52
C LYS A 264 -15.53 0.93 -12.78
N ASP A 265 -14.58 1.00 -13.70
CA ASP A 265 -14.59 0.36 -15.00
C ASP A 265 -13.51 -0.72 -15.07
N ILE A 266 -13.92 -1.93 -15.41
CA ILE A 266 -13.05 -3.11 -15.58
C ILE A 266 -13.07 -3.63 -17.02
N SER A 267 -13.49 -2.82 -17.98
CA SER A 267 -13.58 -3.19 -19.41
C SER A 267 -12.25 -3.70 -19.99
N SER A 268 -11.12 -3.16 -19.48
CA SER A 268 -9.77 -3.60 -19.85
C SER A 268 -9.49 -5.07 -19.54
N LEU A 269 -10.15 -5.67 -18.53
CA LEU A 269 -9.95 -7.09 -18.18
C LEU A 269 -10.47 -8.04 -19.26
N ALA A 270 -11.40 -7.59 -20.10
CA ALA A 270 -11.87 -8.38 -21.24
C ALA A 270 -10.76 -8.70 -22.26
N LYS A 271 -9.65 -7.95 -22.21
CA LYS A 271 -8.49 -8.10 -23.10
C LYS A 271 -7.30 -8.83 -22.45
N VAL A 272 -7.47 -9.39 -21.26
CA VAL A 272 -6.44 -10.14 -20.52
C VAL A 272 -6.74 -11.64 -20.56
N PRO A 273 -6.28 -12.35 -21.59
CA PRO A 273 -6.72 -13.72 -21.86
C PRO A 273 -6.20 -14.77 -20.87
N ASN A 274 -5.11 -14.47 -20.17
CA ASN A 274 -4.44 -15.42 -19.28
C ASN A 274 -4.83 -15.24 -17.81
N LEU A 275 -5.75 -14.33 -17.49
CA LEU A 275 -6.13 -13.99 -16.12
C LEU A 275 -6.68 -15.22 -15.39
N ALA A 276 -5.92 -15.69 -14.39
CA ALA A 276 -6.25 -16.85 -13.57
C ALA A 276 -6.74 -16.47 -12.16
N THR A 277 -6.25 -15.34 -11.64
CA THR A 277 -6.64 -14.80 -10.33
C THR A 277 -6.97 -13.32 -10.45
N ALA A 278 -8.12 -12.90 -9.94
CA ALA A 278 -8.49 -11.49 -9.84
C ALA A 278 -9.07 -11.16 -8.46
N THR A 279 -8.48 -10.19 -7.76
CA THR A 279 -8.99 -9.66 -6.49
C THR A 279 -9.44 -8.22 -6.70
N LEU A 280 -10.75 -8.03 -6.86
CA LEU A 280 -11.40 -6.78 -7.21
C LEU A 280 -12.25 -6.20 -6.06
N SER A 281 -12.25 -6.84 -4.90
CA SER A 281 -13.04 -6.45 -3.71
C SER A 281 -12.75 -5.04 -3.24
N PHE A 282 -13.72 -4.40 -2.56
CA PHE A 282 -13.58 -3.04 -1.99
C PHE A 282 -13.24 -1.99 -3.06
N ASN A 283 -13.99 -1.98 -4.17
CA ASN A 283 -13.94 -1.00 -5.25
C ASN A 283 -15.32 -0.39 -5.50
N HIS A 284 -15.53 0.17 -6.67
CA HIS A 284 -16.78 0.84 -7.09
C HIS A 284 -17.40 0.20 -8.34
N ILE A 285 -17.14 -1.10 -8.53
CA ILE A 285 -17.55 -1.86 -9.71
C ILE A 285 -19.04 -2.20 -9.64
N ILE A 286 -19.80 -1.88 -10.67
CA ILE A 286 -21.23 -2.23 -10.79
C ILE A 286 -21.54 -2.99 -12.07
N ASP A 287 -20.59 -3.06 -13.02
CA ASP A 287 -20.69 -3.85 -14.24
C ASP A 287 -19.58 -4.90 -14.28
N ILE A 288 -19.95 -6.17 -14.23
CA ILE A 288 -19.03 -7.30 -14.29
C ILE A 288 -19.06 -8.04 -15.63
N SER A 289 -19.81 -7.53 -16.61
CA SER A 289 -19.90 -8.13 -17.94
C SER A 289 -18.55 -8.25 -18.69
N PRO A 290 -17.54 -7.40 -18.44
CA PRO A 290 -16.21 -7.59 -19.03
C PRO A 290 -15.53 -8.92 -18.66
N LEU A 291 -15.93 -9.56 -17.56
CA LEU A 291 -15.38 -10.84 -17.11
C LEU A 291 -15.98 -12.06 -17.80
N LYS A 292 -17.01 -11.88 -18.64
CA LYS A 292 -17.74 -12.98 -19.31
C LYS A 292 -16.83 -14.03 -19.97
N ASN A 293 -15.77 -13.57 -20.61
CA ASN A 293 -14.85 -14.43 -21.37
C ASN A 293 -13.59 -14.83 -20.58
N SER A 294 -13.47 -14.46 -19.31
CA SER A 294 -12.33 -14.79 -18.46
C SER A 294 -12.42 -16.23 -17.93
N THR A 295 -12.54 -17.20 -18.83
CA THR A 295 -12.81 -18.62 -18.52
C THR A 295 -11.62 -19.32 -17.84
N ASN A 296 -10.44 -18.71 -17.84
CA ASN A 296 -9.24 -19.19 -17.14
C ASN A 296 -9.23 -18.85 -15.64
N LEU A 297 -10.21 -18.06 -15.16
CA LEU A 297 -10.28 -17.69 -13.75
C LEU A 297 -10.51 -18.92 -12.88
N THR A 298 -9.60 -19.10 -11.93
CA THR A 298 -9.66 -20.10 -10.85
C THR A 298 -10.01 -19.46 -9.50
N ARG A 299 -9.77 -18.15 -9.39
CA ARG A 299 -10.07 -17.34 -8.21
C ARG A 299 -10.54 -15.94 -8.61
N LEU A 300 -11.66 -15.52 -8.04
CA LEU A 300 -12.20 -14.18 -8.25
C LEU A 300 -12.83 -13.69 -6.95
N ALA A 301 -12.48 -12.49 -6.52
CA ALA A 301 -13.10 -11.80 -5.39
C ALA A 301 -13.74 -10.50 -5.87
N LEU A 302 -15.06 -10.34 -5.63
CA LEU A 302 -15.89 -9.23 -6.08
C LEU A 302 -16.72 -8.62 -4.93
N ASP A 303 -16.39 -8.94 -3.70
CA ASP A 303 -17.15 -8.52 -2.54
C ASP A 303 -16.90 -7.06 -2.14
N ASN A 304 -17.85 -6.50 -1.35
CA ASN A 304 -17.75 -5.18 -0.75
C ASN A 304 -17.58 -4.02 -1.77
N GLN A 305 -18.33 -4.07 -2.87
CA GLN A 305 -18.38 -2.95 -3.81
C GLN A 305 -19.24 -1.81 -3.22
N THR A 306 -18.79 -0.57 -3.38
CA THR A 306 -19.57 0.62 -2.97
C THR A 306 -19.61 1.63 -4.11
N ARG A 307 -20.79 2.20 -4.40
CA ARG A 307 -20.91 3.23 -5.44
C ARG A 307 -21.94 4.27 -5.05
N VAL A 308 -21.60 5.52 -5.25
CA VAL A 308 -22.56 6.62 -5.24
C VAL A 308 -22.87 6.94 -6.69
N LEU A 309 -24.15 6.85 -7.07
CA LEU A 309 -24.64 7.24 -8.40
C LEU A 309 -24.99 8.72 -8.42
N ASP A 310 -25.05 9.28 -9.61
CA ASP A 310 -25.51 10.65 -9.81
C ASP A 310 -26.92 10.82 -9.27
N ALA A 311 -27.19 11.96 -8.67
CA ALA A 311 -28.51 12.27 -8.13
C ALA A 311 -29.54 12.39 -9.25
N VAL A 312 -30.80 12.01 -8.97
CA VAL A 312 -31.92 12.08 -9.90
C VAL A 312 -33.06 12.90 -9.32
N GLU A 313 -33.85 13.55 -10.18
CA GLU A 313 -35.09 14.25 -9.76
C GLU A 313 -36.14 13.23 -9.29
N VAL A 314 -36.88 13.60 -8.23
CA VAL A 314 -37.98 12.77 -7.75
C VAL A 314 -39.19 12.88 -8.70
N ASP A 315 -39.71 11.70 -9.10
CA ASP A 315 -40.99 11.55 -9.75
C ASP A 315 -41.89 10.58 -8.96
N ASP A 316 -43.18 10.56 -9.19
CA ASP A 316 -44.11 9.63 -8.58
C ASP A 316 -45.08 9.03 -9.62
N PRO A 317 -44.88 7.75 -10.01
CA PRO A 317 -43.82 6.84 -9.59
C PRO A 317 -42.45 7.15 -10.20
N LEU A 318 -41.37 6.93 -9.44
CA LEU A 318 -39.99 6.98 -9.94
C LEU A 318 -39.57 5.57 -10.38
N THR A 319 -39.14 5.41 -11.62
CA THR A 319 -38.60 4.15 -12.13
C THR A 319 -37.17 4.34 -12.63
N LEU A 320 -36.22 3.55 -12.10
CA LEU A 320 -34.84 3.61 -12.47
C LEU A 320 -34.27 2.23 -12.79
N PRO A 321 -33.35 2.12 -13.75
CA PRO A 321 -32.65 0.87 -14.00
C PRO A 321 -31.90 0.38 -12.77
N ALA A 322 -31.98 -0.91 -12.45
CA ALA A 322 -31.17 -1.51 -11.40
C ALA A 322 -29.67 -1.32 -11.73
N PRO A 323 -28.86 -0.81 -10.78
CA PRO A 323 -27.53 -0.32 -11.12
C PRO A 323 -26.51 -1.40 -11.50
N VAL A 324 -26.62 -2.62 -10.97
CA VAL A 324 -25.63 -3.68 -11.16
C VAL A 324 -25.96 -4.56 -12.36
N THR A 325 -24.95 -4.83 -13.20
CA THR A 325 -25.01 -5.76 -14.33
C THR A 325 -24.22 -7.03 -14.04
N ASP A 326 -24.79 -8.17 -14.38
CA ASP A 326 -24.14 -9.49 -14.29
C ASP A 326 -23.09 -9.70 -15.41
N GLU A 327 -22.47 -10.88 -15.42
CA GLU A 327 -21.46 -11.26 -16.42
C GLU A 327 -22.02 -11.35 -17.84
N ASN A 328 -23.33 -11.39 -18.01
CA ASN A 328 -24.01 -11.42 -19.31
C ASN A 328 -24.49 -10.04 -19.77
N GLY A 329 -24.29 -9.00 -18.94
CA GLY A 329 -24.75 -7.65 -19.21
C GLY A 329 -26.23 -7.40 -18.85
N ASN A 330 -26.87 -8.32 -18.12
CA ASN A 330 -28.23 -8.14 -17.66
C ASN A 330 -28.27 -7.37 -16.34
N ARG A 331 -29.27 -6.48 -16.18
CA ARG A 331 -29.56 -5.84 -14.91
C ARG A 331 -30.00 -6.87 -13.87
N THR A 332 -29.36 -6.86 -12.71
CA THR A 332 -29.63 -7.85 -11.67
C THR A 332 -30.57 -7.31 -10.59
N GLN A 333 -31.39 -8.20 -10.03
CA GLN A 333 -32.25 -7.87 -8.91
C GLN A 333 -31.41 -7.57 -7.65
N PRO A 334 -31.57 -6.38 -7.03
CA PRO A 334 -30.99 -6.14 -5.72
C PRO A 334 -31.52 -7.13 -4.66
N THR A 335 -30.67 -7.55 -3.75
CA THR A 335 -31.08 -8.38 -2.59
C THR A 335 -31.99 -7.61 -1.66
N LYS A 336 -31.77 -6.29 -1.57
CA LYS A 336 -32.60 -5.37 -0.80
C LYS A 336 -32.60 -3.98 -1.42
N VAL A 337 -33.77 -3.35 -1.38
CA VAL A 337 -34.00 -1.94 -1.76
C VAL A 337 -34.76 -1.26 -0.64
N ASN A 338 -34.40 -0.03 -0.29
CA ASN A 338 -35.16 0.76 0.69
C ASN A 338 -36.40 1.43 0.08
N HIS A 339 -37.20 2.13 0.91
CA HIS A 339 -38.41 2.86 0.53
C HIS A 339 -39.42 2.02 -0.27
N ALA A 340 -39.51 0.72 0.04
CA ALA A 340 -40.43 -0.23 -0.61
C ALA A 340 -40.32 -0.30 -2.15
N GLY A 341 -39.12 -0.06 -2.71
CA GLY A 341 -38.88 -0.19 -4.16
C GLY A 341 -39.16 -1.61 -4.65
N ILE A 342 -39.81 -1.73 -5.78
CA ILE A 342 -40.22 -3.01 -6.41
C ILE A 342 -39.38 -3.22 -7.67
N TYR A 343 -38.62 -4.33 -7.71
CA TYR A 343 -37.85 -4.71 -8.89
C TYR A 343 -38.72 -5.50 -9.89
N ALA A 344 -38.67 -5.10 -11.15
CA ALA A 344 -39.25 -5.84 -12.26
C ALA A 344 -38.46 -5.55 -13.56
N ASN A 345 -38.17 -6.58 -14.35
CA ASN A 345 -37.60 -6.45 -15.70
C ASN A 345 -36.33 -5.59 -15.80
N GLY A 346 -35.46 -5.64 -14.80
CA GLY A 346 -34.20 -4.85 -14.79
C GLY A 346 -34.34 -3.44 -14.21
N GLU A 347 -35.53 -3.07 -13.75
CA GLU A 347 -35.82 -1.74 -13.19
C GLU A 347 -36.35 -1.85 -11.76
N VAL A 348 -36.22 -0.77 -11.00
CA VAL A 348 -36.82 -0.62 -9.67
C VAL A 348 -37.75 0.58 -9.71
N THR A 349 -38.98 0.38 -9.22
CA THR A 349 -40.01 1.42 -9.15
C THR A 349 -40.36 1.73 -7.70
N TRP A 350 -40.48 3.00 -7.39
CA TRP A 350 -40.96 3.52 -6.10
C TRP A 350 -42.15 4.43 -6.28
N THR A 351 -42.95 4.52 -5.23
CA THR A 351 -44.07 5.48 -5.12
C THR A 351 -43.95 6.22 -3.77
N GLY A 352 -44.41 7.47 -3.73
CA GLY A 352 -44.47 8.27 -2.53
C GLY A 352 -43.07 8.66 -1.99
N LEU A 353 -42.10 8.89 -2.89
CA LEU A 353 -40.75 9.35 -2.51
C LEU A 353 -40.75 10.86 -2.21
N GLU A 354 -39.87 11.26 -1.30
CA GLU A 354 -39.55 12.67 -1.00
C GLU A 354 -38.16 13.02 -1.51
N SER A 355 -37.94 14.28 -1.89
CA SER A 355 -36.72 14.78 -2.52
C SER A 355 -35.46 14.67 -1.65
N ASN A 356 -35.58 14.50 -0.34
CA ASN A 356 -34.43 14.33 0.58
C ASN A 356 -34.05 12.88 0.84
N TYR A 357 -34.73 11.93 0.19
CA TYR A 357 -34.41 10.53 0.39
C TYR A 357 -33.13 10.11 -0.38
N ILE A 358 -32.47 9.07 0.18
CA ILE A 358 -31.36 8.38 -0.47
C ILE A 358 -31.83 6.95 -0.79
N LEU A 359 -31.83 6.61 -2.08
CA LEU A 359 -32.08 5.25 -2.52
C LEU A 359 -30.87 4.39 -2.18
N ASN A 360 -31.12 3.20 -1.64
CA ASN A 360 -30.11 2.21 -1.33
C ASN A 360 -30.43 0.90 -2.01
N TYR A 361 -29.47 0.35 -2.72
CA TYR A 361 -29.52 -0.97 -3.33
C TYR A 361 -28.43 -1.84 -2.69
N GLU A 362 -28.79 -2.94 -2.06
CA GLU A 362 -27.85 -3.92 -1.51
C GLU A 362 -27.85 -5.16 -2.42
N TYR A 363 -26.66 -5.70 -2.67
CA TYR A 363 -26.42 -6.87 -3.49
C TYR A 363 -25.63 -7.90 -2.73
N ASN A 364 -26.02 -9.17 -2.84
CA ASN A 364 -25.28 -10.35 -2.38
C ASN A 364 -25.67 -11.50 -3.30
N LEU A 365 -24.99 -11.62 -4.44
CA LEU A 365 -25.41 -12.43 -5.58
C LEU A 365 -24.34 -13.46 -5.92
N PRO A 366 -24.73 -14.72 -6.22
CA PRO A 366 -23.82 -15.65 -6.88
C PRO A 366 -23.55 -15.19 -8.31
N VAL A 367 -22.28 -15.25 -8.71
CA VAL A 367 -21.78 -14.95 -10.06
C VAL A 367 -21.03 -16.16 -10.57
N THR A 368 -21.27 -16.57 -11.82
CA THR A 368 -20.61 -17.73 -12.42
C THR A 368 -19.93 -17.34 -13.72
N ILE A 369 -18.59 -17.45 -13.76
CA ILE A 369 -17.74 -17.15 -14.91
C ILE A 369 -17.01 -18.42 -15.31
N GLY A 370 -17.34 -18.99 -16.47
CA GLY A 370 -16.86 -20.30 -16.86
C GLY A 370 -17.29 -21.38 -15.84
N SER A 371 -16.32 -22.04 -15.20
CA SER A 371 -16.56 -23.02 -14.14
C SER A 371 -16.46 -22.46 -12.72
N LEU A 372 -16.07 -21.20 -12.57
CA LEU A 372 -15.89 -20.55 -11.27
C LEU A 372 -17.18 -19.92 -10.81
N THR A 373 -17.63 -20.25 -9.59
CA THR A 373 -18.70 -19.52 -8.90
C THR A 373 -18.13 -18.74 -7.72
N THR A 374 -18.50 -17.48 -7.62
CA THR A 374 -18.11 -16.57 -6.54
C THR A 374 -19.32 -15.73 -6.12
N THR A 375 -19.11 -14.80 -5.19
CA THR A 375 -20.15 -13.87 -4.73
C THR A 375 -19.78 -12.44 -5.12
N TYR A 376 -20.69 -11.74 -5.77
CA TYR A 376 -20.69 -10.29 -5.86
C TYR A 376 -21.47 -9.73 -4.67
N SER A 377 -20.89 -8.82 -3.90
CA SER A 377 -21.62 -8.07 -2.89
C SER A 377 -21.32 -6.58 -2.96
N GLY A 378 -22.30 -5.76 -2.63
CA GLY A 378 -22.11 -4.32 -2.67
C GLY A 378 -23.29 -3.52 -2.15
N LYS A 379 -23.00 -2.23 -1.90
CA LYS A 379 -24.01 -1.23 -1.53
C LYS A 379 -23.90 -0.02 -2.45
N ILE A 380 -24.97 0.23 -3.18
CA ILE A 380 -25.06 1.34 -4.13
C ILE A 380 -26.04 2.36 -3.57
N THR A 381 -25.73 3.64 -3.66
CA THR A 381 -26.58 4.74 -3.17
C THR A 381 -26.84 5.76 -4.27
N GLN A 382 -28.01 6.39 -4.23
CA GLN A 382 -28.40 7.44 -5.16
C GLN A 382 -29.27 8.47 -4.45
N ALA A 383 -28.87 9.73 -4.49
CA ALA A 383 -29.64 10.83 -3.89
C ALA A 383 -30.78 11.26 -4.78
N LEU A 384 -31.87 11.73 -4.15
CA LEU A 384 -33.00 12.35 -4.84
C LEU A 384 -32.91 13.87 -4.73
N LEU A 385 -33.26 14.56 -5.82
CA LEU A 385 -33.33 16.02 -5.91
C LEU A 385 -34.80 16.46 -6.03
N GLU A 386 -35.09 17.64 -5.53
CA GLU A 386 -36.38 18.28 -5.85
C GLU A 386 -36.47 18.56 -7.35
N LYS A 387 -37.66 18.32 -7.89
CA LYS A 387 -37.95 18.72 -9.27
C LYS A 387 -37.93 20.25 -9.30
N PRO A 388 -37.23 20.89 -10.26
CA PRO A 388 -37.28 22.33 -10.40
C PRO A 388 -38.71 22.81 -10.55
N VAL A 389 -39.15 23.69 -9.66
CA VAL A 389 -40.44 24.35 -9.82
C VAL A 389 -40.32 25.26 -11.04
N ASN A 390 -41.08 24.96 -12.09
CA ASN A 390 -41.16 25.90 -13.20
C ASN A 390 -41.53 27.27 -12.67
N PRO A 391 -40.87 28.37 -13.08
CA PRO A 391 -41.27 29.69 -12.69
C PRO A 391 -42.77 29.84 -13.04
N VAL A 392 -43.56 30.16 -12.01
CA VAL A 392 -44.98 30.46 -12.25
C VAL A 392 -45.01 31.61 -13.27
N ASP A 393 -45.72 31.39 -14.39
CA ASP A 393 -45.91 32.46 -15.36
C ASP A 393 -46.34 33.74 -14.62
N PRO A 394 -45.72 34.90 -14.96
CA PRO A 394 -46.11 36.13 -14.31
C PRO A 394 -47.64 36.27 -14.42
N VAL A 395 -48.31 36.41 -13.28
CA VAL A 395 -49.75 36.67 -13.24
C VAL A 395 -49.98 37.91 -14.11
N ASP A 396 -50.86 37.78 -15.10
CA ASP A 396 -51.20 38.92 -15.96
C ASP A 396 -51.56 40.12 -15.04
N PRO A 397 -51.05 41.30 -15.40
CA PRO A 397 -51.32 42.51 -14.61
C PRO A 397 -52.84 42.67 -14.53
N VAL A 398 -53.36 42.72 -13.29
CA VAL A 398 -54.78 42.98 -13.03
C VAL A 398 -55.09 44.31 -13.74
N ASP A 399 -56.11 44.31 -14.61
CA ASP A 399 -56.57 45.52 -15.29
C ASP A 399 -56.80 46.63 -14.25
N PRO A 400 -56.35 47.88 -14.56
CA PRO A 400 -56.52 48.98 -13.64
C PRO A 400 -58.02 49.18 -13.33
N VAL A 401 -58.36 49.14 -12.08
CA VAL A 401 -59.75 49.39 -11.60
C VAL A 401 -60.12 50.79 -12.11
N ASP A 402 -61.27 50.92 -12.76
CA ASP A 402 -61.79 52.18 -13.24
C ASP A 402 -61.82 53.20 -12.08
N PRO A 403 -61.43 54.45 -12.31
CA PRO A 403 -61.44 55.49 -11.28
C PRO A 403 -62.89 55.67 -10.76
N VAL A 404 -63.05 55.52 -9.45
CA VAL A 404 -64.30 55.77 -8.74
C VAL A 404 -64.66 57.21 -8.92
N ASP A 405 -65.92 57.46 -9.34
CA ASP A 405 -66.45 58.85 -9.50
C ASP A 405 -66.22 59.69 -8.20
N PRO A 406 -65.88 60.94 -8.33
CA PRO A 406 -65.67 61.81 -7.17
C PRO A 406 -66.92 61.93 -6.37
N VAL A 407 -66.85 61.59 -5.08
CA VAL A 407 -67.93 61.75 -4.10
C VAL A 407 -68.20 63.25 -3.88
N ASP A 408 -69.45 63.64 -3.94
CA ASP A 408 -69.87 65.02 -3.70
C ASP A 408 -69.36 65.55 -2.35
N PRO A 409 -68.94 66.85 -2.29
CA PRO A 409 -68.39 67.43 -1.04
C PRO A 409 -69.42 67.41 0.08
N VAL A 410 -69.03 66.82 1.16
CA VAL A 410 -69.84 66.82 2.40
C VAL A 410 -69.81 68.20 3.00
N ASP A 411 -70.98 68.68 3.46
CA ASP A 411 -71.12 69.98 4.12
C ASP A 411 -70.20 70.11 5.36
N PRO A 412 -69.67 71.30 5.62
CA PRO A 412 -68.74 71.51 6.72
C PRO A 412 -69.41 71.28 8.06
N VAL A 413 -68.80 70.38 8.86
CA VAL A 413 -69.24 70.11 10.26
C VAL A 413 -68.77 71.30 11.13
N ASP A 414 -69.64 71.71 12.03
CA ASP A 414 -69.37 72.76 13.00
C ASP A 414 -68.12 72.48 13.86
N PRO A 415 -67.37 73.52 14.24
CA PRO A 415 -66.13 73.35 15.02
C PRO A 415 -66.41 72.76 16.40
N VAL A 416 -65.77 71.70 16.75
CA VAL A 416 -65.81 71.09 18.10
C VAL A 416 -64.91 71.92 19.05
N ASP A 417 -65.37 72.12 20.23
CA ASP A 417 -64.64 72.86 21.27
C ASP A 417 -63.28 72.22 21.59
N PRO A 418 -62.30 73.04 21.95
CA PRO A 418 -60.91 72.55 22.20
C PRO A 418 -60.89 71.68 23.48
N VAL A 419 -60.32 70.51 23.36
CA VAL A 419 -60.05 69.56 24.46
C VAL A 419 -58.84 70.09 25.25
N ASP A 420 -58.92 70.04 26.57
CA ASP A 420 -57.85 70.45 27.48
C ASP A 420 -56.56 69.63 27.27
N PRO A 421 -55.39 70.26 27.44
CA PRO A 421 -54.10 69.62 27.23
C PRO A 421 -53.89 68.51 28.27
N VAL A 422 -53.51 67.35 27.75
CA VAL A 422 -53.09 66.15 28.56
C VAL A 422 -51.64 66.41 29.07
N ASP A 423 -51.43 66.15 30.35
CA ASP A 423 -50.16 66.26 31.08
C ASP A 423 -49.06 65.42 30.39
N PRO A 424 -47.83 65.90 30.34
CA PRO A 424 -46.71 65.18 29.69
C PRO A 424 -46.31 63.90 30.45
N VAL A 425 -46.27 62.78 29.75
CA VAL A 425 -45.81 61.51 30.26
C VAL A 425 -44.32 61.62 30.64
N LYS A 426 -43.96 61.20 31.86
CA LYS A 426 -42.57 61.10 32.35
C LYS A 426 -41.71 60.20 31.45
N PRO A 427 -40.45 60.61 31.19
CA PRO A 427 -39.49 59.78 30.47
C PRO A 427 -39.21 58.45 31.22
N ILE A 428 -39.20 57.35 30.50
CA ILE A 428 -38.76 56.05 31.01
C ILE A 428 -37.21 56.08 31.08
N GLU A 429 -36.68 55.81 32.28
CA GLU A 429 -35.21 55.60 32.45
C GLU A 429 -34.71 54.47 31.59
N PRO A 430 -33.53 54.58 31.01
CA PRO A 430 -32.90 53.50 30.24
C PRO A 430 -32.50 52.37 31.20
N GLU A 431 -32.91 51.14 30.85
CA GLU A 431 -32.43 49.92 31.50
C GLU A 431 -30.91 49.76 31.34
N GLU A 432 -30.20 49.38 32.40
CA GLU A 432 -28.80 49.06 32.42
C GLU A 432 -28.50 47.87 31.50
N PRO A 433 -27.35 47.86 30.81
CA PRO A 433 -26.95 46.73 29.94
C PRO A 433 -26.65 45.49 30.80
N THR A 434 -27.37 44.42 30.55
CA THR A 434 -27.10 43.10 31.09
C THR A 434 -25.74 42.60 30.65
N ASN A 435 -24.94 42.11 31.59
CA ASN A 435 -23.61 41.52 31.41
C ASN A 435 -23.59 40.46 30.32
N PRO A 436 -22.47 40.36 29.56
CA PRO A 436 -22.29 39.32 28.56
C PRO A 436 -22.21 37.96 29.23
N VAL A 437 -22.97 37.02 28.68
CA VAL A 437 -22.91 35.59 29.04
C VAL A 437 -21.53 35.05 28.70
N GLU A 438 -20.86 34.50 29.69
CA GLU A 438 -19.60 33.78 29.53
C GLU A 438 -19.74 32.68 28.49
N SER A 439 -18.86 32.72 27.49
CA SER A 439 -18.68 31.66 26.51
C SER A 439 -18.03 30.44 27.18
N VAL A 440 -18.76 29.35 27.26
CA VAL A 440 -18.24 28.03 27.67
C VAL A 440 -17.31 27.53 26.59
N PRO A 441 -16.05 27.15 26.89
CA PRO A 441 -15.20 26.51 25.92
C PRO A 441 -15.61 25.05 25.74
N THR A 442 -16.08 24.69 24.56
CA THR A 442 -16.23 23.29 24.14
C THR A 442 -14.88 22.71 23.79
N GLU A 443 -14.16 22.12 24.75
CA GLU A 443 -13.11 21.17 24.48
C GLU A 443 -13.73 19.84 24.05
N SER A 444 -13.72 19.57 22.74
CA SER A 444 -13.92 18.24 22.21
C SER A 444 -12.62 17.44 22.33
N LYS A 445 -12.45 16.73 23.44
CA LYS A 445 -11.50 15.64 23.54
C LYS A 445 -11.92 14.51 22.61
N VAL A 446 -11.25 14.37 21.49
CA VAL A 446 -11.30 13.15 20.67
C VAL A 446 -10.41 12.10 21.36
N THR A 447 -11.03 11.16 22.04
CA THR A 447 -10.36 9.94 22.52
C THR A 447 -10.21 8.97 21.35
N PRO A 448 -9.02 8.38 21.12
CA PRO A 448 -8.87 7.32 20.12
C PRO A 448 -9.55 6.04 20.63
N ILE A 449 -10.45 5.52 19.84
CA ILE A 449 -11.09 4.22 20.10
C ILE A 449 -10.09 3.14 19.73
N ASN A 450 -9.50 2.55 20.74
CA ASN A 450 -8.70 1.32 20.64
C ASN A 450 -9.67 0.13 20.56
N SER A 451 -10.01 -0.31 19.36
CA SER A 451 -10.77 -1.56 19.15
C SER A 451 -9.79 -2.71 19.00
N ALA A 452 -9.38 -3.29 20.12
CA ALA A 452 -8.83 -4.62 20.15
C ALA A 452 -9.94 -5.61 19.84
N VAL A 453 -9.95 -6.18 18.63
CA VAL A 453 -10.79 -7.33 18.29
C VAL A 453 -10.11 -8.58 18.86
N SER A 454 -10.69 -9.14 19.89
CA SER A 454 -10.35 -10.47 20.41
C SER A 454 -10.70 -11.53 19.38
N VAL A 455 -9.70 -12.28 18.96
CA VAL A 455 -9.90 -13.47 18.11
C VAL A 455 -10.36 -14.62 19.00
N ASP A 456 -11.62 -15.01 18.83
CA ASP A 456 -12.18 -16.19 19.45
C ASP A 456 -11.54 -17.47 18.86
N SER A 457 -11.22 -18.38 19.78
CA SER A 457 -10.57 -19.65 19.58
C SER A 457 -11.38 -20.62 18.71
N VAL A 458 -10.76 -21.11 17.64
CA VAL A 458 -11.22 -22.26 16.85
C VAL A 458 -10.82 -23.56 17.57
N PRO A 459 -11.69 -24.58 17.64
CA PRO A 459 -11.40 -25.81 18.38
C PRO A 459 -10.37 -26.68 17.65
N THR A 460 -9.41 -27.14 18.42
CA THR A 460 -8.36 -28.08 18.01
C THR A 460 -8.93 -29.47 17.68
N THR A 461 -8.75 -29.91 16.43
CA THR A 461 -8.84 -31.33 16.07
C THR A 461 -7.44 -31.96 16.07
N LYS A 462 -7.37 -33.18 16.61
CA LYS A 462 -6.16 -33.93 16.92
C LYS A 462 -5.30 -34.28 15.71
N SER A 463 -4.02 -33.99 15.88
CA SER A 463 -2.78 -34.69 15.53
C SER A 463 -2.85 -35.90 14.59
N ALA A 464 -2.25 -35.77 13.42
CA ALA A 464 -1.52 -36.85 12.75
C ALA A 464 -0.01 -36.46 12.77
N LYS A 465 0.81 -37.37 13.34
CA LYS A 465 2.27 -37.25 13.37
C LYS A 465 2.80 -37.53 11.97
N GLU A 466 3.37 -36.55 11.30
CA GLU A 466 4.28 -36.76 10.18
C GLU A 466 5.71 -36.43 10.60
N ASN A 467 6.57 -37.43 10.46
CA ASN A 467 8.02 -37.33 10.64
C ASN A 467 8.61 -36.47 9.51
N THR A 468 8.94 -35.23 9.80
CA THR A 468 9.77 -34.40 8.91
C THR A 468 11.24 -34.71 9.12
N ILE A 469 11.81 -35.49 8.22
CA ILE A 469 13.24 -35.68 8.06
C ILE A 469 13.81 -34.38 7.46
N LEU A 470 14.68 -33.70 8.20
CA LEU A 470 15.45 -32.55 7.69
C LEU A 470 16.35 -32.99 6.51
N PRO A 471 16.40 -32.25 5.38
CA PRO A 471 17.30 -32.55 4.28
C PRO A 471 18.76 -32.35 4.73
N LYS A 472 19.61 -33.30 4.36
CA LYS A 472 21.06 -33.23 4.58
C LYS A 472 21.67 -32.12 3.72
N ALA A 473 22.58 -31.36 4.31
CA ALA A 473 23.41 -30.39 3.62
C ALA A 473 24.19 -31.04 2.47
N GLY A 474 23.86 -30.71 1.23
CA GLY A 474 24.56 -31.23 0.05
C GLY A 474 23.82 -31.11 -1.29
N ASP A 475 22.51 -30.93 -1.26
CA ASP A 475 21.76 -30.78 -2.50
C ASP A 475 21.85 -29.35 -3.04
N ARG A 476 22.37 -29.21 -4.26
CA ARG A 476 22.29 -28.00 -5.06
C ARG A 476 20.83 -27.80 -5.51
N GLY A 477 19.99 -27.38 -4.61
CA GLY A 477 18.59 -27.02 -4.83
C GLY A 477 18.37 -25.58 -4.39
N ILE A 478 18.18 -24.71 -5.38
CA ILE A 478 17.42 -23.45 -5.36
C ILE A 478 17.05 -23.02 -3.93
N ALA A 479 17.73 -21.97 -3.42
CA ALA A 479 17.30 -21.26 -2.23
C ALA A 479 15.92 -20.66 -2.52
N ALA A 480 14.86 -21.41 -2.19
CA ALA A 480 13.51 -20.89 -2.16
C ALA A 480 13.47 -19.91 -0.98
N SER A 481 13.41 -18.62 -1.26
CA SER A 481 13.04 -17.62 -0.27
C SER A 481 11.74 -18.05 0.37
N LEU A 482 11.73 -18.18 1.70
CA LEU A 482 10.54 -18.44 2.51
C LEU A 482 9.66 -17.19 2.51
N PHE A 483 9.07 -16.87 1.37
CA PHE A 483 7.97 -15.92 1.31
C PHE A 483 6.66 -16.63 1.66
N SER A 484 5.82 -15.95 2.43
CA SER A 484 4.52 -16.44 2.93
C SER A 484 3.77 -17.26 1.87
N GLY A 485 3.17 -18.38 2.30
CA GLY A 485 2.62 -19.53 1.58
C GLY A 485 1.87 -19.37 0.24
N ILE A 486 1.75 -18.16 -0.31
CA ILE A 486 1.14 -17.90 -1.62
C ILE A 486 2.20 -17.82 -2.73
N MET A 487 3.44 -17.43 -2.40
CA MET A 487 4.52 -17.34 -3.39
C MET A 487 5.08 -18.70 -3.84
N LEU A 488 5.03 -19.71 -2.99
CA LEU A 488 5.61 -21.05 -3.31
C LEU A 488 4.97 -21.73 -4.52
N THR A 489 3.71 -21.40 -4.85
CA THR A 489 3.01 -22.04 -5.98
C THR A 489 3.27 -21.36 -7.31
N ILE A 490 3.41 -20.02 -7.32
CA ILE A 490 3.58 -19.24 -8.57
C ILE A 490 5.06 -19.22 -8.99
N THR A 491 5.98 -18.99 -8.05
CA THR A 491 7.44 -19.03 -8.34
C THR A 491 7.91 -20.39 -8.81
N SER A 492 7.35 -21.48 -8.28
CA SER A 492 7.68 -22.84 -8.76
C SER A 492 7.20 -23.10 -10.20
N ALA A 493 6.05 -22.55 -10.57
CA ALA A 493 5.51 -22.68 -11.93
C ALA A 493 6.31 -21.84 -12.95
N VAL A 494 6.75 -20.64 -12.59
CA VAL A 494 7.56 -19.74 -13.44
C VAL A 494 8.95 -20.30 -13.68
N LEU A 495 9.61 -20.81 -12.63
CA LEU A 495 10.94 -21.43 -12.77
C LEU A 495 10.90 -22.74 -13.59
N LEU A 496 9.79 -23.48 -13.56
CA LEU A 496 9.60 -24.67 -14.41
C LEU A 496 9.37 -24.32 -15.88
N ARG A 497 8.74 -23.16 -16.19
CA ARG A 497 8.57 -22.69 -17.58
C ARG A 497 9.87 -22.21 -18.23
N LYS A 498 10.83 -21.61 -17.48
CA LYS A 498 12.16 -21.22 -18.02
C LYS A 498 13.08 -22.40 -18.31
N ARG A 499 12.75 -23.65 -17.89
CA ARG A 499 13.53 -24.87 -18.14
C ARG A 499 13.00 -25.74 -19.29
N LYS A 500 11.94 -25.34 -19.95
CA LYS A 500 11.45 -25.90 -21.21
C LYS A 500 11.69 -24.90 -22.34
#